data_28af7b3a1d5c8e9bed799a2c1d3aff99
#
_entry.id   28af7b3a1d5c8e9bed799a2c1d3aff99
#
_cell.length_a   1.000
_cell.length_b   1.000
_cell.length_c   1.000
_cell.angle_alpha   90.00
_cell.angle_beta   90.00
_cell.angle_gamma   90.00
#
_symmetry.space_group_name_H-M   'P 1'
#
loop_
_entity.id
_entity.type
_entity.pdbx_description
1 polymer ?
#
loop_
_entity_poly.entity_id
_entity_poly.type
_entity_poly.pdbx_seq_one_letter_code
_entity_poly.pdbx_strand_id
1 'polypeptide(L)'
;LMCDSTNAERKGFTQSERTVGHTFDTIFHEHQGSRLIIATFASNVDRVQQIINTAHKYGRKVVVEGRSMVNIIDTAMNLGCINIPENTLVDIDRLKDYPDDRTVIITTGSQGENMAALSRMASSVHRKVSIGPNDTIIFSSNPIPGNEKAVTRVINELEMKGAEVIFQDVHVSGHACQEDIKLIYSLVNPKYAIPVHGEYKHLVAQA
;
A
#
# COMPACT_ATOMS: atom_id res chain seq x y z
N LEU A 1 18.72 3.21 -24.91
CA LEU A 1 17.98 3.27 -23.63
C LEU A 1 16.51 2.92 -23.88
N MET A 2 15.98 1.99 -23.12
CA MET A 2 14.54 1.78 -22.99
C MET A 2 14.15 2.29 -21.60
N CYS A 3 13.16 3.18 -21.52
CA CYS A 3 12.80 3.86 -20.29
C CYS A 3 11.29 3.91 -20.12
N ASP A 4 10.82 3.67 -18.88
CA ASP A 4 9.41 3.76 -18.48
C ASP A 4 8.86 5.17 -18.71
N SER A 5 7.63 5.27 -19.24
CA SER A 5 6.97 6.54 -19.55
C SER A 5 5.70 6.80 -18.77
N THR A 6 5.33 5.95 -17.82
CA THR A 6 4.04 6.04 -17.10
C THR A 6 3.79 7.43 -16.48
N ASN A 7 4.81 8.07 -15.92
CA ASN A 7 4.73 9.39 -15.31
C ASN A 7 5.42 10.50 -16.14
N ALA A 8 5.63 10.30 -17.44
CA ALA A 8 6.31 11.26 -18.31
C ALA A 8 5.63 12.65 -18.35
N GLU A 9 4.32 12.73 -18.10
CA GLU A 9 3.58 14.00 -18.02
C GLU A 9 3.64 14.65 -16.63
N ARG A 10 4.13 13.93 -15.59
CA ARG A 10 4.19 14.45 -14.22
C ARG A 10 5.46 15.28 -14.02
N LYS A 11 5.30 16.57 -13.70
CA LYS A 11 6.40 17.50 -13.44
C LYS A 11 7.15 17.15 -12.16
N GLY A 12 8.43 17.47 -12.13
CA GLY A 12 9.30 17.32 -10.96
C GLY A 12 9.88 15.91 -10.82
N PHE A 13 10.37 15.61 -9.64
CA PHE A 13 10.94 14.32 -9.25
C PHE A 13 9.92 13.44 -8.53
N THR A 14 10.08 12.13 -8.65
CA THR A 14 9.35 11.16 -7.83
C THR A 14 9.78 11.32 -6.37
N GLN A 15 8.81 11.37 -5.48
CA GLN A 15 9.09 11.45 -4.05
C GLN A 15 9.71 10.14 -3.55
N SER A 16 10.51 10.24 -2.49
CA SER A 16 11.07 9.07 -1.82
C SER A 16 9.99 8.28 -1.10
N GLU A 17 10.08 6.95 -1.12
CA GLU A 17 9.23 6.07 -0.31
C GLU A 17 9.28 6.42 1.19
N ARG A 18 10.36 7.02 1.67
CA ARG A 18 10.48 7.49 3.07
C ARG A 18 9.42 8.52 3.47
N THR A 19 8.87 9.29 2.52
CA THR A 19 7.81 10.28 2.82
C THR A 19 6.55 9.60 3.33
N VAL A 20 6.25 8.40 2.84
CA VAL A 20 5.08 7.61 3.29
C VAL A 20 5.22 7.18 4.75
N GLY A 21 6.47 6.94 5.22
CA GLY A 21 6.73 6.62 6.62
C GLY A 21 6.30 7.75 7.57
N HIS A 22 6.47 9.01 7.18
CA HIS A 22 5.99 10.16 7.97
C HIS A 22 4.46 10.24 7.96
N THR A 23 3.83 9.96 6.81
CA THR A 23 2.35 9.91 6.73
C THR A 23 1.79 8.81 7.63
N PHE A 24 2.39 7.62 7.66
CA PHE A 24 1.98 6.58 8.60
C PHE A 24 2.13 7.01 10.04
N ASP A 25 3.24 7.66 10.39
CA ASP A 25 3.45 8.15 11.77
C ASP A 25 2.33 9.11 12.19
N THR A 26 1.93 10.04 11.33
CA THR A 26 0.82 10.95 11.56
C THR A 26 -0.51 10.20 11.73
N ILE A 27 -0.84 9.28 10.81
CA ILE A 27 -2.07 8.50 10.86
C ILE A 27 -2.14 7.67 12.16
N PHE A 28 -1.06 6.99 12.51
CA PHE A 28 -1.03 6.19 13.74
C PHE A 28 -1.19 7.04 15.01
N HIS A 29 -0.67 8.26 14.99
CA HIS A 29 -0.83 9.22 16.08
C HIS A 29 -2.27 9.71 16.22
N GLU A 30 -2.91 10.04 15.11
CA GLU A 30 -4.28 10.58 15.07
C GLU A 30 -5.35 9.52 15.37
N HIS A 31 -5.09 8.25 15.03
CA HIS A 31 -6.06 7.15 15.13
C HIS A 31 -5.70 6.13 16.23
N GLN A 32 -5.27 6.62 17.39
CA GLN A 32 -4.87 5.73 18.50
C GLN A 32 -6.02 4.88 19.06
N GLY A 33 -7.26 5.35 18.95
CA GLY A 33 -8.45 4.63 19.41
C GLY A 33 -9.06 3.65 18.41
N SER A 34 -8.53 3.57 17.18
CA SER A 34 -9.09 2.75 16.10
C SER A 34 -8.21 1.55 15.78
N ARG A 35 -8.82 0.47 15.29
CA ARG A 35 -8.07 -0.59 14.59
C ARG A 35 -7.68 -0.09 13.19
N LEU A 36 -6.40 -0.24 12.84
CA LEU A 36 -5.90 0.18 11.54
C LEU A 36 -5.86 -1.02 10.59
N ILE A 37 -6.43 -0.85 9.40
CA ILE A 37 -6.41 -1.87 8.33
C ILE A 37 -5.78 -1.23 7.11
N ILE A 38 -4.58 -1.68 6.73
CA ILE A 38 -3.77 -1.05 5.69
C ILE A 38 -3.71 -1.97 4.49
N ALA A 39 -4.31 -1.53 3.39
CA ALA A 39 -4.28 -2.22 2.12
C ALA A 39 -3.16 -1.70 1.23
N THR A 40 -2.27 -2.59 0.80
CA THR A 40 -1.14 -2.25 -0.06
C THR A 40 -0.82 -3.39 -1.02
N PHE A 41 0.08 -3.14 -1.97
CA PHE A 41 0.63 -4.19 -2.81
C PHE A 41 1.54 -5.11 -2.00
N ALA A 42 1.34 -6.42 -2.13
CA ALA A 42 2.18 -7.40 -1.44
C ALA A 42 3.67 -7.30 -1.88
N SER A 43 3.93 -6.89 -3.11
CA SER A 43 5.28 -6.71 -3.67
C SER A 43 6.03 -5.49 -3.13
N ASN A 44 5.36 -4.56 -2.46
CA ASN A 44 6.02 -3.40 -1.86
C ASN A 44 6.54 -3.72 -0.44
N VAL A 45 7.64 -4.46 -0.40
CA VAL A 45 8.27 -4.95 0.84
C VAL A 45 8.71 -3.80 1.74
N ASP A 46 9.22 -2.71 1.17
CA ASP A 46 9.64 -1.52 1.93
C ASP A 46 8.44 -0.85 2.64
N ARG A 47 7.30 -0.77 1.95
CA ARG A 47 6.06 -0.25 2.53
C ARG A 47 5.59 -1.10 3.71
N VAL A 48 5.61 -2.42 3.54
CA VAL A 48 5.26 -3.36 4.60
C VAL A 48 6.21 -3.19 5.80
N GLN A 49 7.52 -3.05 5.56
CA GLN A 49 8.49 -2.80 6.62
C GLN A 49 8.20 -1.48 7.37
N GLN A 50 7.85 -0.41 6.65
CA GLN A 50 7.50 0.87 7.27
C GLN A 50 6.26 0.74 8.17
N ILE A 51 5.22 0.03 7.71
CA ILE A 51 4.01 -0.22 8.51
C ILE A 51 4.35 -1.00 9.77
N ILE A 52 5.16 -2.07 9.67
CA ILE A 52 5.58 -2.90 10.81
C ILE A 52 6.37 -2.06 11.82
N ASN A 53 7.32 -1.25 11.34
CA ASN A 53 8.12 -0.39 12.21
C ASN A 53 7.27 0.64 12.94
N THR A 54 6.32 1.27 12.24
CA THR A 54 5.40 2.23 12.84
C THR A 54 4.47 1.55 13.85
N ALA A 55 3.91 0.40 13.51
CA ALA A 55 3.08 -0.37 14.44
C ALA A 55 3.85 -0.74 15.72
N HIS A 56 5.11 -1.19 15.58
CA HIS A 56 5.97 -1.48 16.72
C HIS A 56 6.22 -0.24 17.60
N LYS A 57 6.53 0.91 16.97
CA LYS A 57 6.73 2.20 17.66
C LYS A 57 5.52 2.59 18.52
N TYR A 58 4.30 2.34 18.02
CA TYR A 58 3.04 2.62 18.73
C TYR A 58 2.56 1.46 19.60
N GLY A 59 3.36 0.41 19.81
CA GLY A 59 3.03 -0.74 20.64
C GLY A 59 1.87 -1.57 20.14
N ARG A 60 1.60 -1.55 18.82
CA ARG A 60 0.53 -2.31 18.19
C ARG A 60 1.00 -3.65 17.69
N LYS A 61 0.11 -4.64 17.70
CA LYS A 61 0.32 -5.95 17.07
C LYS A 61 -0.05 -5.90 15.59
N VAL A 62 0.74 -6.57 14.78
CA VAL A 62 0.53 -6.64 13.32
C VAL A 62 0.00 -8.02 12.97
N VAL A 63 -1.07 -8.04 12.21
CA VAL A 63 -1.60 -9.23 11.55
C VAL A 63 -1.46 -9.06 10.05
N VAL A 64 -1.09 -10.12 9.36
CA VAL A 64 -0.99 -10.14 7.90
C VAL A 64 -2.11 -10.99 7.33
N GLU A 65 -2.88 -10.43 6.40
CA GLU A 65 -4.01 -11.12 5.79
C GLU A 65 -3.99 -11.03 4.26
N GLY A 66 -4.32 -12.15 3.65
CA GLY A 66 -4.26 -12.35 2.20
C GLY A 66 -3.11 -13.24 1.78
N ARG A 67 -3.41 -14.30 1.03
CA ARG A 67 -2.45 -15.36 0.68
C ARG A 67 -1.15 -14.83 0.06
N SER A 68 -1.26 -13.91 -0.90
CA SER A 68 -0.07 -13.34 -1.56
C SER A 68 0.76 -12.49 -0.60
N MET A 69 0.13 -11.74 0.32
CA MET A 69 0.82 -10.94 1.32
C MET A 69 1.61 -11.83 2.29
N VAL A 70 0.97 -12.86 2.83
CA VAL A 70 1.64 -13.83 3.72
C VAL A 70 2.84 -14.49 3.03
N ASN A 71 2.66 -15.01 1.81
CA ASN A 71 3.75 -15.67 1.07
C ASN A 71 4.94 -14.74 0.80
N ILE A 72 4.68 -13.47 0.45
CA ILE A 72 5.76 -12.51 0.17
C ILE A 72 6.49 -12.13 1.46
N ILE A 73 5.76 -11.90 2.54
CA ILE A 73 6.38 -11.56 3.83
C ILE A 73 7.24 -12.72 4.34
N ASP A 74 6.74 -13.96 4.28
CA ASP A 74 7.51 -15.15 4.66
C ASP A 74 8.78 -15.27 3.82
N THR A 75 8.68 -15.06 2.52
CA THR A 75 9.83 -15.07 1.62
C THR A 75 10.82 -13.97 1.97
N ALA A 76 10.34 -12.73 2.19
CA ALA A 76 11.16 -11.58 2.52
C ALA A 76 11.88 -11.75 3.88
N MET A 77 11.22 -12.37 4.86
CA MET A 77 11.83 -12.74 6.13
C MET A 77 12.96 -13.74 5.94
N ASN A 78 12.72 -14.80 5.17
CA ASN A 78 13.71 -15.84 4.89
C ASN A 78 14.94 -15.32 4.14
N LEU A 79 14.75 -14.28 3.31
CA LEU A 79 15.82 -13.60 2.58
C LEU A 79 16.49 -12.47 3.39
N GLY A 80 16.00 -12.17 4.59
CA GLY A 80 16.51 -11.06 5.42
C GLY A 80 16.16 -9.67 4.87
N CYS A 81 15.17 -9.57 3.96
CA CYS A 81 14.70 -8.30 3.39
C CYS A 81 13.71 -7.57 4.30
N ILE A 82 13.07 -8.27 5.21
CA ILE A 82 12.19 -7.71 6.25
C ILE A 82 12.73 -8.11 7.63
N ASN A 83 12.76 -7.12 8.52
CA ASN A 83 13.04 -7.33 9.93
C ASN A 83 11.78 -7.07 10.76
N ILE A 84 11.30 -8.09 11.45
CA ILE A 84 10.12 -7.98 12.30
C ILE A 84 10.57 -7.93 13.76
N PRO A 85 10.34 -6.81 14.47
CA PRO A 85 10.67 -6.73 15.88
C PRO A 85 9.92 -7.79 16.69
N GLU A 86 10.56 -8.29 17.74
CA GLU A 86 9.97 -9.33 18.59
C GLU A 86 8.58 -8.92 19.10
N ASN A 87 7.70 -9.91 19.21
CA ASN A 87 6.33 -9.74 19.69
C ASN A 87 5.45 -8.74 18.90
N THR A 88 5.84 -8.36 17.67
CA THR A 88 5.07 -7.44 16.83
C THR A 88 4.10 -8.20 15.92
N LEU A 89 4.56 -9.24 15.21
CA LEU A 89 3.72 -10.05 14.33
C LEU A 89 2.95 -11.10 15.13
N VAL A 90 1.66 -11.22 14.86
CA VAL A 90 0.78 -12.22 15.47
C VAL A 90 -0.07 -12.92 14.41
N ASP A 91 -0.41 -14.18 14.66
CA ASP A 91 -1.30 -14.93 13.79
C ASP A 91 -2.72 -14.34 13.83
N ILE A 92 -3.42 -14.35 12.69
CA ILE A 92 -4.79 -13.84 12.60
C ILE A 92 -5.78 -14.58 13.52
N ASP A 93 -5.51 -15.83 13.87
CA ASP A 93 -6.34 -16.58 14.82
C ASP A 93 -6.25 -16.02 16.23
N ARG A 94 -5.19 -15.30 16.54
CA ARG A 94 -4.98 -14.62 17.80
C ARG A 94 -5.40 -13.15 17.80
N LEU A 95 -5.96 -12.64 16.70
CA LEU A 95 -6.41 -11.24 16.60
C LEU A 95 -7.35 -10.87 17.74
N LYS A 96 -8.22 -11.78 18.17
CA LYS A 96 -9.20 -11.58 19.23
C LYS A 96 -8.58 -11.49 20.64
N ASP A 97 -7.32 -11.87 20.80
CA ASP A 97 -6.59 -11.77 22.07
C ASP A 97 -6.17 -10.33 22.39
N TYR A 98 -6.28 -9.43 21.42
CA TYR A 98 -5.82 -8.05 21.53
C TYR A 98 -6.98 -7.07 21.30
N PRO A 99 -7.00 -5.93 22.03
CA PRO A 99 -7.95 -4.85 21.78
C PRO A 99 -7.79 -4.30 20.35
N ASP A 100 -8.88 -3.88 19.71
CA ASP A 100 -8.88 -3.38 18.35
C ASP A 100 -7.91 -2.21 18.17
N ASP A 101 -7.89 -1.25 19.09
CA ASP A 101 -6.98 -0.09 19.10
C ASP A 101 -5.49 -0.45 19.24
N ARG A 102 -5.18 -1.69 19.56
CA ARG A 102 -3.82 -2.24 19.67
C ARG A 102 -3.45 -3.14 18.50
N THR A 103 -4.24 -3.15 17.44
CA THR A 103 -4.00 -4.02 16.28
C THR A 103 -3.88 -3.23 14.97
N VAL A 104 -3.08 -3.78 14.06
CA VAL A 104 -2.91 -3.34 12.68
C VAL A 104 -3.04 -4.56 11.79
N ILE A 105 -3.88 -4.49 10.78
CA ILE A 105 -4.01 -5.55 9.78
C ILE A 105 -3.40 -5.05 8.47
N ILE A 106 -2.36 -5.71 7.97
CA ILE A 106 -1.80 -5.47 6.64
C ILE A 106 -2.47 -6.45 5.68
N THR A 107 -3.08 -5.93 4.61
CA THR A 107 -3.92 -6.77 3.74
C THR A 107 -3.73 -6.47 2.27
N THR A 108 -4.15 -7.42 1.43
CA THR A 108 -4.32 -7.24 -0.02
C THR A 108 -5.71 -6.71 -0.34
N GLY A 109 -5.90 -6.23 -1.58
CA GLY A 109 -7.20 -5.77 -2.09
C GLY A 109 -7.29 -4.26 -2.28
N SER A 110 -6.14 -3.58 -2.29
CA SER A 110 -6.06 -2.14 -2.56
C SER A 110 -6.49 -1.76 -3.99
N GLN A 111 -6.67 -2.74 -4.89
CA GLN A 111 -7.17 -2.54 -6.26
C GLN A 111 -8.63 -2.97 -6.45
N GLY A 112 -9.33 -3.30 -5.37
CA GLY A 112 -10.74 -3.69 -5.40
C GLY A 112 -11.00 -5.08 -5.98
N GLU A 113 -9.98 -5.96 -6.00
CA GLU A 113 -10.11 -7.33 -6.50
C GLU A 113 -11.11 -8.12 -5.65
N ASN A 114 -12.11 -8.73 -6.27
CA ASN A 114 -13.25 -9.36 -5.59
C ASN A 114 -12.84 -10.45 -4.59
N MET A 115 -11.76 -11.19 -4.87
CA MET A 115 -11.29 -12.29 -4.02
C MET A 115 -10.22 -11.88 -3.01
N ALA A 116 -9.78 -10.62 -3.04
CA ALA A 116 -8.80 -10.11 -2.09
C ALA A 116 -9.37 -10.01 -0.66
N ALA A 117 -8.48 -10.00 0.32
CA ALA A 117 -8.90 -10.03 1.72
C ALA A 117 -9.72 -8.80 2.10
N LEU A 118 -9.30 -7.58 1.70
CA LEU A 118 -10.06 -6.36 1.99
C LEU A 118 -11.47 -6.38 1.37
N SER A 119 -11.61 -6.81 0.11
CA SER A 119 -12.92 -6.90 -0.56
C SER A 119 -13.85 -7.89 0.15
N ARG A 120 -13.30 -9.00 0.66
CA ARG A 120 -14.06 -9.95 1.47
C ARG A 120 -14.48 -9.39 2.84
N MET A 121 -13.63 -8.54 3.45
CA MET A 121 -13.96 -7.81 4.68
C MET A 121 -15.08 -6.80 4.41
N ALA A 122 -14.96 -6.00 3.34
CA ALA A 122 -15.95 -5.02 2.93
C ALA A 122 -17.32 -5.65 2.67
N SER A 123 -17.38 -6.79 1.99
CA SER A 123 -18.62 -7.51 1.71
C SER A 123 -19.12 -8.44 2.84
N SER A 124 -18.49 -8.42 4.01
CA SER A 124 -18.84 -9.24 5.20
C SER A 124 -18.72 -10.76 4.99
N VAL A 125 -17.95 -11.22 4.01
CA VAL A 125 -17.70 -12.65 3.78
C VAL A 125 -16.34 -13.13 4.34
N HIS A 126 -15.59 -12.24 4.94
CA HIS A 126 -14.32 -12.60 5.61
C HIS A 126 -14.61 -13.29 6.95
N ARG A 127 -14.01 -14.47 7.16
CA ARG A 127 -14.36 -15.33 8.30
C ARG A 127 -13.85 -14.85 9.66
N LYS A 128 -12.75 -14.09 9.68
CA LYS A 128 -12.01 -13.75 10.90
C LYS A 128 -12.05 -12.26 11.26
N VAL A 129 -12.34 -11.39 10.30
CA VAL A 129 -12.35 -9.93 10.48
C VAL A 129 -13.71 -9.40 10.04
N SER A 130 -14.38 -8.67 10.93
CA SER A 130 -15.59 -7.87 10.64
C SER A 130 -15.22 -6.41 10.73
N ILE A 131 -15.70 -5.61 9.78
CA ILE A 131 -15.50 -4.17 9.73
C ILE A 131 -16.62 -3.45 10.46
N GLY A 132 -16.27 -2.40 11.20
CA GLY A 132 -17.21 -1.57 11.95
C GLY A 132 -16.73 -0.13 12.14
N PRO A 133 -17.48 0.68 12.93
CA PRO A 133 -17.20 2.12 13.10
C PRO A 133 -15.86 2.45 13.79
N ASN A 134 -15.25 1.48 14.45
CA ASN A 134 -13.97 1.66 15.15
C ASN A 134 -12.77 1.28 14.25
N ASP A 135 -13.00 1.06 12.97
CA ASP A 135 -11.95 0.73 12.00
C ASP A 135 -11.58 1.94 11.16
N THR A 136 -10.28 2.17 11.01
CA THR A 136 -9.73 3.10 10.02
C THR A 136 -9.01 2.29 8.95
N ILE A 137 -9.53 2.38 7.71
CA ILE A 137 -8.99 1.66 6.57
C ILE A 137 -8.12 2.60 5.74
N ILE A 138 -6.88 2.20 5.47
CA ILE A 138 -5.89 3.00 4.77
C ILE A 138 -5.56 2.32 3.45
N PHE A 139 -5.84 2.99 2.33
CA PHE A 139 -5.39 2.55 1.01
C PHE A 139 -4.01 3.13 0.72
N SER A 140 -2.99 2.31 0.85
CA SER A 140 -1.60 2.70 0.60
C SER A 140 -1.15 2.29 -0.82
N SER A 141 -2.02 2.55 -1.79
CA SER A 141 -1.75 2.43 -3.23
C SER A 141 -2.77 3.24 -4.02
N ASN A 142 -2.37 3.77 -5.18
CA ASN A 142 -3.32 4.37 -6.11
C ASN A 142 -3.98 3.29 -6.98
N PRO A 143 -5.22 3.49 -7.45
CA PRO A 143 -5.84 2.61 -8.42
C PRO A 143 -4.99 2.54 -9.69
N ILE A 144 -4.76 1.34 -10.18
CA ILE A 144 -4.25 1.13 -11.53
C ILE A 144 -5.36 1.56 -12.51
N PRO A 145 -5.02 2.27 -13.61
CA PRO A 145 -6.02 2.68 -14.59
C PRO A 145 -6.94 1.52 -15.00
N GLY A 146 -8.25 1.74 -14.86
CA GLY A 146 -9.28 0.73 -15.09
C GLY A 146 -9.83 0.07 -13.82
N ASN A 147 -9.17 0.19 -12.68
CA ASN A 147 -9.62 -0.36 -11.40
C ASN A 147 -10.42 0.63 -10.53
N GLU A 148 -10.58 1.88 -10.98
CA GLU A 148 -11.19 2.97 -10.19
C GLU A 148 -12.59 2.60 -9.69
N LYS A 149 -13.41 2.00 -10.54
CA LYS A 149 -14.77 1.56 -10.17
C LYS A 149 -14.77 0.45 -9.11
N ALA A 150 -13.83 -0.48 -9.22
CA ALA A 150 -13.70 -1.58 -8.28
C ALA A 150 -13.23 -1.07 -6.90
N VAL A 151 -12.25 -0.17 -6.89
CA VAL A 151 -11.76 0.47 -5.66
C VAL A 151 -12.85 1.31 -5.02
N THR A 152 -13.54 2.18 -5.79
CA THR A 152 -14.65 3.00 -5.28
C THR A 152 -15.77 2.15 -4.68
N ARG A 153 -16.11 1.01 -5.28
CA ARG A 153 -17.08 0.09 -4.71
C ARG A 153 -16.65 -0.40 -3.33
N VAL A 154 -15.41 -0.84 -3.17
CA VAL A 154 -14.89 -1.33 -1.89
C VAL A 154 -14.90 -0.22 -0.85
N ILE A 155 -14.49 1.00 -1.21
CA ILE A 155 -14.54 2.18 -0.33
C ILE A 155 -15.98 2.39 0.17
N ASN A 156 -16.95 2.46 -0.74
CA ASN A 156 -18.36 2.67 -0.38
C ASN A 156 -18.89 1.56 0.55
N GLU A 157 -18.53 0.29 0.30
CA GLU A 157 -18.92 -0.84 1.15
C GLU A 157 -18.33 -0.72 2.57
N LEU A 158 -17.11 -0.18 2.71
CA LEU A 158 -16.45 0.05 4.00
C LEU A 158 -17.09 1.23 4.75
N GLU A 159 -17.33 2.35 4.06
CA GLU A 159 -17.98 3.54 4.62
C GLU A 159 -19.43 3.25 5.06
N MET A 160 -20.17 2.43 4.32
CA MET A 160 -21.52 1.98 4.71
C MET A 160 -21.53 1.18 6.01
N LYS A 161 -20.39 0.62 6.44
CA LYS A 161 -20.22 -0.04 7.75
C LYS A 161 -19.81 0.92 8.87
N GLY A 162 -19.69 2.22 8.56
CA GLY A 162 -19.26 3.26 9.47
C GLY A 162 -17.74 3.36 9.65
N ALA A 163 -16.96 2.61 8.90
CA ALA A 163 -15.50 2.70 8.97
C ALA A 163 -15.01 4.00 8.33
N GLU A 164 -13.95 4.56 8.88
CA GLU A 164 -13.24 5.68 8.27
C GLU A 164 -12.30 5.17 7.16
N VAL A 165 -12.28 5.83 6.01
CA VAL A 165 -11.41 5.44 4.88
C VAL A 165 -10.44 6.57 4.52
N ILE A 166 -9.14 6.29 4.62
CA ILE A 166 -8.06 7.19 4.22
C ILE A 166 -7.51 6.70 2.88
N PHE A 167 -7.66 7.54 1.86
CA PHE A 167 -7.30 7.19 0.48
C PHE A 167 -6.25 8.12 -0.14
N GLN A 168 -5.93 9.25 0.49
CA GLN A 168 -5.00 10.26 -0.05
C GLN A 168 -3.67 10.26 0.71
N ASP A 169 -2.60 10.64 0.00
CA ASP A 169 -1.25 10.91 0.54
C ASP A 169 -0.50 9.73 1.19
N VAL A 170 -0.99 8.51 1.03
CA VAL A 170 -0.37 7.30 1.61
C VAL A 170 0.34 6.45 0.55
N HIS A 171 0.62 7.03 -0.62
CA HIS A 171 1.27 6.32 -1.72
C HIS A 171 2.24 7.23 -2.48
N VAL A 172 3.42 6.71 -2.76
CA VAL A 172 4.37 7.25 -3.72
C VAL A 172 4.43 6.31 -4.92
N SER A 173 4.33 6.88 -6.12
CA SER A 173 4.48 6.11 -7.35
C SER A 173 5.90 5.58 -7.49
N GLY A 174 6.07 4.34 -7.89
CA GLY A 174 7.37 3.78 -8.24
C GLY A 174 7.87 4.18 -9.63
N HIS A 175 7.04 4.88 -10.42
CA HIS A 175 7.40 5.30 -11.78
C HIS A 175 8.05 6.68 -11.76
N ALA A 176 9.13 6.83 -12.54
CA ALA A 176 9.90 8.06 -12.68
C ALA A 176 9.08 9.22 -13.26
N CYS A 177 9.16 10.40 -12.63
CA CYS A 177 8.60 11.64 -13.14
C CYS A 177 9.54 12.32 -14.16
N GLN A 178 9.12 13.44 -14.73
CA GLN A 178 9.85 14.13 -15.83
C GLN A 178 11.32 14.38 -15.52
N GLU A 179 11.63 14.87 -14.32
CA GLU A 179 13.01 15.24 -13.98
C GLU A 179 13.88 14.00 -13.71
N ASP A 180 13.30 12.91 -13.19
CA ASP A 180 14.01 11.63 -13.10
C ASP A 180 14.34 11.07 -14.49
N ILE A 181 13.37 11.14 -15.41
CA ILE A 181 13.55 10.69 -16.81
C ILE A 181 14.64 11.52 -17.48
N LYS A 182 14.60 12.86 -17.39
CA LYS A 182 15.64 13.75 -17.94
C LYS A 182 17.02 13.45 -17.33
N LEU A 183 17.07 13.18 -16.03
CA LEU A 183 18.31 12.86 -15.34
C LEU A 183 18.93 11.57 -15.89
N ILE A 184 18.13 10.49 -16.05
CA ILE A 184 18.64 9.23 -16.60
C ILE A 184 19.11 9.35 -18.04
N TYR A 185 18.39 10.15 -18.86
CA TYR A 185 18.83 10.46 -20.23
C TYR A 185 20.18 11.21 -20.25
N SER A 186 20.35 12.18 -19.36
CA SER A 186 21.58 12.95 -19.25
C SER A 186 22.76 12.09 -18.77
N LEU A 187 22.52 11.18 -17.83
CA LEU A 187 23.57 10.30 -17.29
C LEU A 187 23.97 9.20 -18.28
N VAL A 188 23.02 8.62 -18.99
CA VAL A 188 23.28 7.52 -19.95
C VAL A 188 23.75 8.05 -21.30
N ASN A 189 23.36 9.27 -21.68
CA ASN A 189 23.63 9.90 -22.98
C ASN A 189 23.43 8.93 -24.15
N PRO A 190 22.22 8.35 -24.33
CA PRO A 190 22.00 7.25 -25.25
C PRO A 190 21.98 7.74 -26.70
N LYS A 191 22.54 6.97 -27.62
CA LYS A 191 22.44 7.23 -29.07
C LYS A 191 20.98 7.09 -29.56
N TYR A 192 20.23 6.18 -28.97
CA TYR A 192 18.82 5.93 -29.26
C TYR A 192 18.06 5.74 -27.96
N ALA A 193 16.84 6.27 -27.89
CA ALA A 193 15.95 6.11 -26.77
C ALA A 193 14.58 5.63 -27.25
N ILE A 194 14.01 4.67 -26.53
CA ILE A 194 12.71 4.08 -26.84
C ILE A 194 11.85 4.19 -25.58
N PRO A 195 10.81 5.06 -25.58
CA PRO A 195 9.82 5.07 -24.50
C PRO A 195 9.09 3.73 -24.46
N VAL A 196 8.91 3.18 -23.27
CA VAL A 196 8.17 1.94 -23.05
C VAL A 196 7.21 2.11 -21.89
N HIS A 197 6.21 1.23 -21.79
CA HIS A 197 5.21 1.23 -20.74
C HIS A 197 4.36 2.51 -20.71
N GLY A 198 3.10 2.39 -20.32
CA GLY A 198 2.15 3.49 -20.32
C GLY A 198 1.28 3.54 -21.59
N GLU A 199 0.43 4.55 -21.66
CA GLU A 199 -0.43 4.82 -22.81
C GLU A 199 0.32 5.60 -23.89
N TYR A 200 -0.22 5.66 -25.10
CA TYR A 200 0.38 6.38 -26.23
C TYR A 200 0.77 7.83 -25.90
N LYS A 201 -0.09 8.55 -25.17
CA LYS A 201 0.20 9.93 -24.74
C LYS A 201 1.46 10.03 -23.87
N HIS A 202 1.70 9.05 -22.99
CA HIS A 202 2.88 9.00 -22.12
C HIS A 202 4.15 8.73 -22.95
N LEU A 203 4.05 7.83 -23.94
CA LEU A 203 5.15 7.54 -24.86
C LEU A 203 5.53 8.80 -25.68
N VAL A 204 4.52 9.54 -26.17
CA VAL A 204 4.75 10.79 -26.91
C VAL A 204 5.31 11.89 -26.00
N ALA A 205 4.83 11.99 -24.77
CA ALA A 205 5.33 13.00 -23.83
C ALA A 205 6.81 12.79 -23.45
N GLN A 206 7.29 11.53 -23.49
CA GLN A 206 8.68 11.22 -23.21
C GLN A 206 9.59 11.36 -24.44
N ALA A 207 9.07 11.15 -25.65
CA ALA A 207 9.83 11.22 -26.91
C ALA A 207 10.19 12.66 -27.28
#